data_23ef71980d39b87823965ba970faa0a5
#
_entry.id   23ef71980d39b87823965ba970faa0a5
#
_cell.length_a   1.000
_cell.length_b   1.000
_cell.length_c   1.000
_cell.angle_alpha   90.00
_cell.angle_beta   90.00
_cell.angle_gamma   90.00
#
_symmetry.space_group_name_H-M   'P 1'
#
loop_
_entity.id
_entity.type
_entity.pdbx_description
1 polymer ?
#
loop_
_entity_poly.entity_id
_entity_poly.type
_entity_poly.pdbx_seq_one_letter_code
_entity_poly.pdbx_strand_id
1 'polypeptide(L)'
;VSADEATGTGYYLNFKPEQADQWKELAEKYTEETGVQVDVVTAASGTYESTLKSEMAKSEAPTLFQVNGPVGLATWKDYCYDLKDSEVYKHLKSDDFALKNDDGSVPGIAYVIETYGLIYNKKLLNDYIATDGAVVSSVDEINNFETLKAVADDIQAKKDDLGIEGAFASTGFDSSSD
;
A
#
# COMPACT_ATOMS: atom_id res chain seq x y z
N VAL A 1 13.55 -8.27 21.50
CA VAL A 1 13.55 -7.68 22.85
C VAL A 1 12.69 -8.58 23.71
N SER A 2 13.23 -9.11 24.82
CA SER A 2 12.42 -9.88 25.75
C SER A 2 11.43 -8.94 26.47
N ALA A 3 10.26 -9.47 26.86
CA ALA A 3 9.25 -8.68 27.58
C ALA A 3 9.79 -8.00 28.85
N ASP A 4 10.81 -8.58 29.46
CA ASP A 4 11.43 -8.07 30.69
C ASP A 4 12.29 -6.81 30.49
N GLU A 5 12.61 -6.45 29.24
CA GLU A 5 13.45 -5.28 28.91
C GLU A 5 12.64 -4.14 28.27
N ALA A 6 11.38 -4.39 27.90
CA ALA A 6 10.56 -3.40 27.24
C ALA A 6 10.03 -2.38 28.25
N THR A 7 10.30 -1.10 28.02
CA THR A 7 9.84 0.03 28.84
C THR A 7 9.25 1.14 27.99
N GLY A 8 8.34 1.92 28.55
CA GLY A 8 7.69 3.05 27.86
C GLY A 8 6.36 2.68 27.26
N THR A 9 5.89 3.53 26.36
CA THR A 9 4.63 3.38 25.60
C THR A 9 4.90 3.52 24.11
N GLY A 10 4.21 2.74 23.30
CA GLY A 10 4.23 2.87 21.85
C GLY A 10 3.02 3.70 21.37
N TYR A 11 3.22 4.51 20.35
CA TYR A 11 2.13 5.20 19.65
C TYR A 11 2.26 4.95 18.16
N TYR A 12 1.26 4.27 17.58
CA TYR A 12 1.17 4.02 16.14
C TYR A 12 0.10 4.90 15.51
N LEU A 13 0.50 5.73 14.56
CA LEU A 13 -0.44 6.47 13.71
C LEU A 13 -0.72 5.64 12.45
N ASN A 14 -1.89 4.99 12.44
CA ASN A 14 -2.35 4.14 11.36
C ASN A 14 -2.99 4.97 10.24
N PHE A 15 -2.62 4.66 9.00
CA PHE A 15 -3.17 5.34 7.82
C PHE A 15 -4.24 4.52 7.07
N LYS A 16 -4.47 3.27 7.47
CA LYS A 16 -5.45 2.35 6.87
C LYS A 16 -6.72 2.26 7.74
N PRO A 17 -7.76 3.11 7.52
CA PRO A 17 -8.98 3.07 8.32
C PRO A 17 -9.68 1.71 8.31
N GLU A 18 -9.61 0.99 7.19
CA GLU A 18 -10.16 -0.35 7.01
C GLU A 18 -9.52 -1.41 7.90
N GLN A 19 -8.34 -1.14 8.47
CA GLN A 19 -7.57 -2.03 9.34
C GLN A 19 -7.54 -1.54 10.79
N ALA A 20 -8.33 -0.53 11.15
CA ALA A 20 -8.26 0.12 12.46
C ALA A 20 -8.48 -0.87 13.61
N ASP A 21 -9.47 -1.74 13.49
CA ASP A 21 -9.82 -2.69 14.56
C ASP A 21 -8.73 -3.76 14.71
N GLN A 22 -8.18 -4.28 13.62
CA GLN A 22 -7.11 -5.27 13.64
C GLN A 22 -5.82 -4.71 14.27
N TRP A 23 -5.50 -3.44 14.01
CA TRP A 23 -4.36 -2.80 14.65
C TRP A 23 -4.55 -2.60 16.15
N LYS A 24 -5.76 -2.27 16.61
CA LYS A 24 -6.09 -2.19 18.04
C LYS A 24 -5.98 -3.55 18.73
N GLU A 25 -6.56 -4.58 18.14
CA GLU A 25 -6.48 -5.94 18.64
C GLU A 25 -5.02 -6.41 18.75
N LEU A 26 -4.18 -6.12 17.75
CA LEU A 26 -2.77 -6.45 17.77
C LEU A 26 -2.03 -5.70 18.89
N ALA A 27 -2.33 -4.41 19.09
CA ALA A 27 -1.76 -3.60 20.15
C ALA A 27 -2.14 -4.11 21.55
N GLU A 28 -3.41 -4.48 21.76
CA GLU A 28 -3.89 -5.08 23.00
C GLU A 28 -3.16 -6.39 23.30
N LYS A 29 -3.05 -7.27 22.32
CA LYS A 29 -2.32 -8.53 22.45
C LYS A 29 -0.85 -8.31 22.79
N TYR A 30 -0.18 -7.38 22.14
CA TYR A 30 1.20 -7.02 22.46
C TYR A 30 1.34 -6.51 23.90
N THR A 31 0.41 -5.67 24.33
CA THR A 31 0.37 -5.14 25.70
C THR A 31 0.15 -6.26 26.72
N GLU A 32 -0.73 -7.23 26.45
CA GLU A 32 -0.95 -8.39 27.30
C GLU A 32 0.30 -9.27 27.44
N GLU A 33 1.03 -9.47 26.34
CA GLU A 33 2.23 -10.33 26.31
C GLU A 33 3.47 -9.66 26.94
N THR A 34 3.58 -8.34 26.83
CA THR A 34 4.82 -7.61 27.17
C THR A 34 4.69 -6.63 28.33
N GLY A 35 3.45 -6.25 28.69
CA GLY A 35 3.20 -5.15 29.63
C GLY A 35 3.42 -3.75 29.07
N VAL A 36 3.88 -3.61 27.83
CA VAL A 36 4.08 -2.33 27.16
C VAL A 36 2.79 -1.87 26.50
N GLN A 37 2.30 -0.72 26.91
CA GLN A 37 1.11 -0.13 26.32
C GLN A 37 1.42 0.38 24.89
N VAL A 38 0.52 0.10 23.95
CA VAL A 38 0.57 0.60 22.58
C VAL A 38 -0.77 1.25 22.23
N ASP A 39 -0.74 2.54 21.94
CA ASP A 39 -1.89 3.30 21.49
C ASP A 39 -1.92 3.34 19.95
N VAL A 40 -3.05 2.99 19.37
CA VAL A 40 -3.28 3.06 17.93
C VAL A 40 -4.29 4.16 17.63
N VAL A 41 -3.84 5.17 16.90
CA VAL A 41 -4.70 6.24 16.38
C VAL A 41 -4.80 6.10 14.88
N THR A 42 -6.01 6.05 14.36
CA THR A 42 -6.26 5.94 12.92
C THR A 42 -6.62 7.29 12.33
N ALA A 43 -5.85 7.74 11.36
CA ALA A 43 -6.17 8.95 10.61
C ALA A 43 -7.38 8.69 9.69
N ALA A 44 -8.22 9.71 9.53
CA ALA A 44 -9.33 9.64 8.57
C ALA A 44 -8.79 9.53 7.13
N SER A 45 -9.57 8.89 6.25
CA SER A 45 -9.21 8.73 4.84
C SER A 45 -8.84 10.07 4.21
N GLY A 46 -7.73 10.10 3.47
CA GLY A 46 -7.24 11.29 2.78
C GLY A 46 -6.61 12.37 3.66
N THR A 47 -6.50 12.16 4.99
CA THR A 47 -5.98 13.17 5.93
C THR A 47 -4.68 12.78 6.61
N TYR A 48 -4.06 11.67 6.23
CA TYR A 48 -2.92 11.12 6.96
C TYR A 48 -1.76 12.12 7.10
N GLU A 49 -1.31 12.73 6.02
CA GLU A 49 -0.16 13.67 6.04
C GLU A 49 -0.41 14.89 6.93
N SER A 50 -1.61 15.47 6.87
CA SER A 50 -1.98 16.61 7.74
C SER A 50 -2.08 16.21 9.21
N THR A 51 -2.61 15.00 9.46
CA THR A 51 -2.69 14.43 10.80
C THR A 51 -1.29 14.12 11.34
N LEU A 52 -0.42 13.47 10.57
CA LEU A 52 0.96 13.18 10.95
C LEU A 52 1.71 14.47 11.31
N LYS A 53 1.59 15.50 10.48
CA LYS A 53 2.22 16.80 10.75
C LYS A 53 1.74 17.42 12.06
N SER A 54 0.46 17.31 12.36
CA SER A 54 -0.12 17.81 13.61
C SER A 54 0.34 16.99 14.82
N GLU A 55 0.36 15.65 14.69
CA GLU A 55 0.76 14.76 15.78
C GLU A 55 2.25 14.86 16.08
N MET A 56 3.11 14.99 15.07
CA MET A 56 4.56 15.16 15.24
C MET A 56 4.95 16.47 15.96
N ALA A 57 4.06 17.46 15.99
CA ALA A 57 4.27 18.72 16.70
C ALA A 57 3.94 18.63 18.20
N LYS A 58 3.37 17.51 18.66
CA LYS A 58 2.99 17.32 20.07
C LYS A 58 4.16 16.78 20.90
N SER A 59 4.06 16.91 22.22
CA SER A 59 5.02 16.31 23.17
C SER A 59 5.01 14.76 23.11
N GLU A 60 3.83 14.18 22.85
CA GLU A 60 3.61 12.75 22.68
C GLU A 60 3.42 12.46 21.19
N ALA A 61 4.51 12.51 20.42
CA ALA A 61 4.51 12.25 18.99
C ALA A 61 4.43 10.75 18.67
N PRO A 62 3.94 10.36 17.47
CA PRO A 62 3.95 8.96 17.05
C PRO A 62 5.35 8.33 17.11
N THR A 63 5.43 7.15 17.74
CA THR A 63 6.63 6.31 17.76
C THR A 63 6.78 5.52 16.47
N LEU A 64 5.64 5.09 15.91
CA LEU A 64 5.54 4.39 14.64
C LEU A 64 4.61 5.17 13.71
N PHE A 65 5.08 5.46 12.53
CA PHE A 65 4.32 6.18 11.51
C PHE A 65 4.73 5.73 10.12
N GLN A 66 3.88 5.97 9.14
CA GLN A 66 4.12 5.61 7.77
C GLN A 66 4.66 6.79 6.96
N VAL A 67 5.57 6.49 6.05
CA VAL A 67 6.00 7.40 4.98
C VAL A 67 5.65 6.79 3.61
N ASN A 68 5.20 7.61 2.68
CA ASN A 68 4.87 7.18 1.33
C ASN A 68 6.13 7.09 0.46
N GLY A 69 6.84 5.98 0.60
CA GLY A 69 8.02 5.69 -0.20
C GLY A 69 9.10 6.79 -0.15
N PRO A 70 9.90 6.94 -1.20
CA PRO A 70 10.99 7.92 -1.24
C PRO A 70 10.51 9.38 -1.13
N VAL A 71 9.33 9.70 -1.66
CA VAL A 71 8.77 11.07 -1.62
C VAL A 71 8.36 11.44 -0.19
N GLY A 72 7.66 10.54 0.50
CA GLY A 72 7.32 10.73 1.90
C GLY A 72 8.55 10.77 2.80
N LEU A 73 9.55 9.93 2.50
CA LEU A 73 10.81 9.94 3.24
C LEU A 73 11.54 11.29 3.12
N ALA A 74 11.56 11.92 1.96
CA ALA A 74 12.18 13.23 1.79
C ALA A 74 11.64 14.29 2.77
N THR A 75 10.37 14.18 3.15
CA THR A 75 9.73 15.07 4.14
C THR A 75 10.05 14.68 5.59
N TRP A 76 10.12 13.38 5.88
CA TRP A 76 10.13 12.86 7.25
C TRP A 76 11.46 12.24 7.70
N LYS A 77 12.48 12.20 6.85
CA LYS A 77 13.77 11.53 7.14
C LYS A 77 14.42 11.94 8.47
N ASP A 78 14.30 13.21 8.84
CA ASP A 78 14.93 13.75 10.06
C ASP A 78 14.22 13.29 11.36
N TYR A 79 13.04 12.68 11.21
CA TYR A 79 12.25 12.09 12.30
C TYR A 79 12.38 10.56 12.36
N CYS A 80 13.05 9.95 11.38
CA CYS A 80 13.17 8.50 11.28
C CYS A 80 14.42 8.00 12.00
N TYR A 81 14.24 6.92 12.76
CA TYR A 81 15.34 6.18 13.35
C TYR A 81 16.01 5.27 12.31
N ASP A 82 17.33 5.07 12.41
CA ASP A 82 18.03 4.10 11.55
C ASP A 82 17.72 2.67 12.01
N LEU A 83 17.00 1.93 11.17
CA LEU A 83 16.55 0.57 11.42
C LEU A 83 17.57 -0.50 10.99
N LYS A 84 18.74 -0.11 10.47
CA LYS A 84 19.73 -1.03 9.89
C LYS A 84 20.12 -2.18 10.81
N ASP A 85 20.25 -1.92 12.11
CA ASP A 85 20.64 -2.92 13.11
C ASP A 85 19.44 -3.50 13.87
N SER A 86 18.20 -3.13 13.49
CA SER A 86 17.00 -3.62 14.15
C SER A 86 16.70 -5.09 13.83
N GLU A 87 16.05 -5.78 14.77
CA GLU A 87 15.59 -7.15 14.52
C GLU A 87 14.60 -7.23 13.36
N VAL A 88 13.75 -6.21 13.20
CA VAL A 88 12.75 -6.16 12.10
C VAL A 88 13.47 -6.13 10.75
N TYR A 89 14.54 -5.33 10.61
CA TYR A 89 15.32 -5.26 9.38
C TYR A 89 15.94 -6.61 9.01
N LYS A 90 16.46 -7.35 10.00
CA LYS A 90 17.06 -8.68 9.78
C LYS A 90 16.06 -9.72 9.26
N HIS A 91 14.78 -9.52 9.48
CA HIS A 91 13.70 -10.41 9.00
C HIS A 91 13.14 -10.04 7.63
N LEU A 92 13.63 -8.97 6.99
CA LEU A 92 13.21 -8.64 5.62
C LEU A 92 13.61 -9.76 4.66
N LYS A 93 12.70 -10.10 3.75
CA LYS A 93 12.94 -11.12 2.72
C LYS A 93 13.87 -10.62 1.60
N SER A 94 13.93 -9.32 1.40
CA SER A 94 14.80 -8.64 0.43
C SER A 94 15.10 -7.23 0.91
N ASP A 95 16.28 -6.77 0.61
CA ASP A 95 16.71 -5.37 0.77
C ASP A 95 15.88 -4.37 -0.05
N ASP A 96 15.18 -4.85 -1.07
CA ASP A 96 14.28 -4.01 -1.89
C ASP A 96 13.09 -3.48 -1.08
N PHE A 97 12.80 -4.08 0.07
CA PHE A 97 11.75 -3.65 0.99
C PHE A 97 12.21 -2.64 2.03
N ALA A 98 13.44 -2.16 1.92
CA ALA A 98 13.99 -1.12 2.77
C ALA A 98 14.11 0.20 2.02
N LEU A 99 13.73 1.30 2.66
CA LEU A 99 14.14 2.63 2.23
C LEU A 99 15.57 2.87 2.70
N LYS A 100 16.42 3.34 1.82
CA LYS A 100 17.84 3.59 2.12
C LYS A 100 18.19 5.03 1.78
N ASN A 101 18.94 5.66 2.68
CA ASN A 101 19.60 6.94 2.41
C ASN A 101 20.95 6.70 1.70
N ASP A 102 21.51 7.75 1.12
CA ASP A 102 22.81 7.72 0.45
C ASP A 102 23.98 7.32 1.37
N ASP A 103 23.84 7.57 2.66
CA ASP A 103 24.81 7.17 3.70
C ASP A 103 24.70 5.70 4.13
N GLY A 104 23.72 4.97 3.57
CA GLY A 104 23.45 3.57 3.86
C GLY A 104 22.60 3.31 5.10
N SER A 105 22.09 4.35 5.77
CA SER A 105 21.11 4.20 6.83
C SER A 105 19.74 3.77 6.28
N VAL A 106 18.93 3.11 7.14
CA VAL A 106 17.64 2.55 6.79
C VAL A 106 16.51 3.25 7.57
N PRO A 107 16.01 4.39 7.10
CA PRO A 107 15.00 5.17 7.82
C PRO A 107 13.59 4.55 7.81
N GLY A 108 13.36 3.51 7.01
CA GLY A 108 12.07 2.84 6.95
C GLY A 108 12.13 1.49 6.25
N ILE A 109 11.15 0.67 6.55
CA ILE A 109 10.94 -0.64 5.91
C ILE A 109 9.50 -0.75 5.44
N ALA A 110 9.27 -1.52 4.37
CA ALA A 110 7.92 -1.82 3.93
C ALA A 110 7.25 -2.79 4.91
N TYR A 111 6.07 -2.42 5.41
CA TYR A 111 5.22 -3.35 6.17
C TYR A 111 4.16 -4.01 5.28
N VAL A 112 3.82 -3.39 4.16
CA VAL A 112 2.92 -3.91 3.13
C VAL A 112 3.43 -3.49 1.76
N ILE A 113 3.18 -4.34 0.77
CA ILE A 113 3.49 -4.06 -0.63
C ILE A 113 2.15 -3.98 -1.36
N GLU A 114 1.88 -2.82 -1.93
CA GLU A 114 0.74 -2.59 -2.80
C GLU A 114 1.21 -2.48 -4.24
N THR A 115 0.46 -3.06 -5.15
CA THR A 115 0.78 -3.04 -6.56
C THR A 115 -0.36 -2.42 -7.36
N TYR A 116 -0.01 -1.67 -8.38
CA TYR A 116 -0.98 -1.16 -9.35
C TYR A 116 -1.05 -2.10 -10.55
N GLY A 117 -2.24 -2.25 -11.10
CA GLY A 117 -2.44 -3.09 -12.28
C GLY A 117 -3.88 -3.04 -12.76
N LEU A 118 -4.11 -3.62 -13.92
CA LEU A 118 -5.45 -3.78 -14.46
C LEU A 118 -6.05 -5.09 -13.95
N ILE A 119 -7.14 -4.99 -13.23
CA ILE A 119 -7.98 -6.15 -12.88
C ILE A 119 -8.89 -6.44 -14.07
N TYR A 120 -8.92 -7.66 -14.53
CA TYR A 120 -9.76 -8.03 -15.66
C TYR A 120 -10.68 -9.23 -15.34
N ASN A 121 -11.87 -9.21 -15.92
CA ASN A 121 -12.77 -10.34 -15.86
C ASN A 121 -12.31 -11.42 -16.85
N LYS A 122 -11.78 -12.52 -16.33
CA LYS A 122 -11.23 -13.61 -17.14
C LYS A 122 -12.24 -14.20 -18.11
N LYS A 123 -13.52 -14.33 -17.70
CA LYS A 123 -14.55 -14.88 -18.57
C LYS A 123 -14.81 -13.97 -19.75
N LEU A 124 -15.05 -12.68 -19.49
CA LEU A 124 -15.34 -11.70 -20.55
C LEU A 124 -14.16 -11.52 -21.51
N LEU A 125 -12.94 -11.50 -21.00
CA LEU A 125 -11.74 -11.42 -21.85
C LEU A 125 -11.59 -12.66 -22.73
N ASN A 126 -11.83 -13.87 -22.18
CA ASN A 126 -11.79 -15.11 -22.96
C ASN A 126 -12.91 -15.16 -24.01
N ASP A 127 -14.12 -14.71 -23.68
CA ASP A 127 -15.23 -14.62 -24.64
C ASP A 127 -14.86 -13.67 -25.80
N TYR A 128 -14.23 -12.53 -25.50
CA TYR A 128 -13.70 -11.61 -26.51
C TYR A 128 -12.62 -12.26 -27.38
N ILE A 129 -11.62 -12.92 -26.77
CA ILE A 129 -10.52 -13.58 -27.50
C ILE A 129 -11.06 -14.67 -28.44
N ALA A 130 -12.19 -15.29 -28.11
CA ALA A 130 -12.85 -16.29 -28.94
C ALA A 130 -13.66 -15.68 -30.11
N THR A 131 -13.83 -14.36 -30.18
CA THR A 131 -14.52 -13.71 -31.29
C THR A 131 -13.67 -13.70 -32.57
N ASP A 132 -14.34 -13.73 -33.72
CA ASP A 132 -13.66 -13.57 -35.02
C ASP A 132 -12.96 -12.20 -35.09
N GLY A 133 -11.68 -12.24 -35.49
CA GLY A 133 -10.87 -11.02 -35.67
C GLY A 133 -10.49 -10.33 -34.36
N ALA A 134 -10.48 -11.04 -33.23
CA ALA A 134 -9.92 -10.51 -31.99
C ALA A 134 -8.45 -10.07 -32.19
N VAL A 135 -8.07 -8.97 -31.59
CA VAL A 135 -6.74 -8.35 -31.76
C VAL A 135 -5.62 -9.24 -31.19
N VAL A 136 -5.94 -10.03 -30.16
CA VAL A 136 -5.01 -10.93 -29.48
C VAL A 136 -5.60 -12.33 -29.37
N SER A 137 -4.74 -13.33 -29.26
CA SER A 137 -5.10 -14.74 -29.05
C SER A 137 -4.91 -15.20 -27.59
N SER A 138 -4.24 -14.40 -26.76
CA SER A 138 -4.09 -14.66 -25.34
C SER A 138 -3.92 -13.36 -24.56
N VAL A 139 -4.18 -13.39 -23.24
CA VAL A 139 -3.96 -12.24 -22.34
C VAL A 139 -2.49 -11.84 -22.26
N ASP A 140 -1.57 -12.76 -22.43
CA ASP A 140 -0.13 -12.51 -22.33
C ASP A 140 0.41 -11.59 -23.45
N GLU A 141 -0.34 -11.48 -24.54
CA GLU A 141 -0.02 -10.54 -25.61
C GLU A 141 -0.33 -9.08 -25.26
N ILE A 142 -1.15 -8.84 -24.22
CA ILE A 142 -1.48 -7.51 -23.72
C ILE A 142 -0.38 -7.05 -22.77
N ASN A 143 0.78 -6.73 -23.30
CA ASN A 143 2.00 -6.41 -22.52
C ASN A 143 2.58 -5.01 -22.82
N ASN A 144 1.86 -4.20 -23.57
CA ASN A 144 2.20 -2.81 -23.88
C ASN A 144 0.94 -1.97 -24.11
N PHE A 145 1.10 -0.65 -24.12
CA PHE A 145 -0.02 0.28 -24.22
C PHE A 145 -0.74 0.20 -25.57
N GLU A 146 -0.02 0.04 -26.69
CA GLU A 146 -0.61 -0.03 -28.02
C GLU A 146 -1.55 -1.24 -28.14
N THR A 147 -1.10 -2.41 -27.68
CA THR A 147 -1.91 -3.63 -27.68
C THR A 147 -3.09 -3.51 -26.74
N LEU A 148 -2.89 -2.97 -25.53
CA LEU A 148 -3.98 -2.73 -24.59
C LEU A 148 -5.06 -1.82 -25.19
N LYS A 149 -4.63 -0.71 -25.81
CA LYS A 149 -5.53 0.22 -26.46
C LYS A 149 -6.31 -0.42 -27.59
N ALA A 150 -5.64 -1.17 -28.48
CA ALA A 150 -6.27 -1.85 -29.61
C ALA A 150 -7.32 -2.88 -29.14
N VAL A 151 -6.99 -3.66 -28.11
CA VAL A 151 -7.92 -4.62 -27.48
C VAL A 151 -9.13 -3.88 -26.88
N ALA A 152 -8.90 -2.80 -26.16
CA ALA A 152 -9.96 -2.01 -25.54
C ALA A 152 -10.91 -1.38 -26.60
N ASP A 153 -10.35 -0.83 -27.67
CA ASP A 153 -11.13 -0.26 -28.78
C ASP A 153 -11.99 -1.33 -29.47
N ASP A 154 -11.43 -2.54 -29.68
CA ASP A 154 -12.14 -3.65 -30.32
C ASP A 154 -13.22 -4.25 -29.40
N ILE A 155 -12.94 -4.41 -28.11
CA ILE A 155 -13.97 -4.79 -27.11
C ILE A 155 -15.11 -3.77 -27.10
N GLN A 156 -14.78 -2.47 -27.11
CA GLN A 156 -15.78 -1.41 -27.13
C GLN A 156 -16.64 -1.46 -28.39
N ALA A 157 -16.04 -1.77 -29.53
CA ALA A 157 -16.77 -1.92 -30.80
C ALA A 157 -17.70 -3.16 -30.79
N LYS A 158 -17.32 -4.23 -30.08
CA LYS A 158 -18.04 -5.51 -29.98
C LYS A 158 -18.92 -5.60 -28.71
N LYS A 159 -19.06 -4.54 -27.95
CA LYS A 159 -19.69 -4.57 -26.62
C LYS A 159 -21.10 -5.16 -26.62
N ASP A 160 -21.90 -4.86 -27.64
CA ASP A 160 -23.27 -5.35 -27.73
C ASP A 160 -23.34 -6.85 -28.00
N ASP A 161 -22.44 -7.38 -28.83
CA ASP A 161 -22.30 -8.84 -29.08
C ASP A 161 -21.78 -9.59 -27.85
N LEU A 162 -20.92 -8.91 -27.04
CA LEU A 162 -20.37 -9.44 -25.80
C LEU A 162 -21.33 -9.29 -24.61
N GLY A 163 -22.40 -8.55 -24.74
CA GLY A 163 -23.38 -8.26 -23.68
C GLY A 163 -22.80 -7.45 -22.51
N ILE A 164 -21.93 -6.48 -22.81
CA ILE A 164 -21.27 -5.62 -21.83
C ILE A 164 -21.55 -4.14 -22.09
N GLU A 165 -21.40 -3.30 -21.08
CA GLU A 165 -21.60 -1.86 -21.19
C GLU A 165 -20.40 -1.13 -21.82
N GLY A 166 -19.18 -1.64 -21.61
CA GLY A 166 -17.96 -1.05 -22.12
C GLY A 166 -16.72 -1.89 -21.81
N ALA A 167 -15.58 -1.50 -22.41
CA ALA A 167 -14.30 -2.18 -22.23
C ALA A 167 -13.71 -1.97 -20.83
N PHE A 168 -13.97 -0.80 -20.22
CA PHE A 168 -13.51 -0.45 -18.88
C PHE A 168 -14.66 -0.07 -17.97
N ALA A 169 -14.50 -0.42 -16.68
CA ALA A 169 -15.26 0.14 -15.58
C ALA A 169 -14.31 0.96 -14.70
N SER A 170 -14.70 2.17 -14.35
CA SER A 170 -13.95 3.08 -13.51
C SER A 170 -14.89 3.80 -12.55
N THR A 171 -14.39 4.10 -11.34
CA THR A 171 -15.13 4.87 -10.33
C THR A 171 -15.16 6.38 -10.61
N GLY A 172 -14.50 6.84 -11.67
CA GLY A 172 -14.31 8.24 -11.96
C GLY A 172 -12.98 8.78 -11.44
N PHE A 173 -12.77 10.08 -11.59
CA PHE A 173 -11.56 10.74 -11.10
C PHE A 173 -11.71 11.11 -9.63
N ASP A 174 -11.02 10.38 -8.78
CA ASP A 174 -10.94 10.60 -7.33
C ASP A 174 -9.51 10.38 -6.88
N SER A 175 -9.08 11.07 -5.83
CA SER A 175 -7.75 10.90 -5.24
C SER A 175 -7.49 9.48 -4.67
N SER A 176 -8.53 8.68 -4.52
CA SER A 176 -8.47 7.27 -4.11
C SER A 176 -8.50 6.28 -5.27
N SER A 177 -8.64 6.77 -6.51
CA SER A 177 -8.71 5.93 -7.73
C SER A 177 -7.39 5.89 -8.51
N ASP A 178 -6.31 6.36 -7.92
CA ASP A 178 -4.96 6.35 -8.50
C ASP A 178 -4.36 4.95 -8.54
#